data_984435b5a9ab9a0ebf0f71e0ab9309f9
#
_entry.id   984435b5a9ab9a0ebf0f71e0ab9309f9
#
_cell.length_a   1.000
_cell.length_b   1.000
_cell.length_c   1.000
_cell.angle_alpha   90.00
_cell.angle_beta   90.00
_cell.angle_gamma   90.00
#
_symmetry.space_group_name_H-M   'P 1'
#
loop_
_entity.id
_entity.type
_entity.pdbx_description
1 polymer ?
#
loop_
_entity_poly.entity_id
_entity_poly.type
_entity_poly.pdbx_seq_one_letter_code
_entity_poly.pdbx_strand_id
1 'polypeptide(L)'
;ELSIHANVDGRLADFEEGDFWEFVGDDNMPLRLEDGSVLCDPGHALEFVGLAYKFLRAARNAEVDALTLERLSCAAAPLPTILQQIFRLGFQPHPGGICKAYDMVGRRPLHTDMPWWSLPETIRSAALCWQESDDADVRQSCLGIWRDCHNAFVENYLRPEIHLMAIQTLTIEGTVSPAIPATADADPGYHTGLSLLDVIDLFRD
;
A
#
# COMPACT_ATOMS: atom_id res chain seq x y z
N GLU A 1 21.72 0.32 3.93
CA GLU A 1 21.19 0.67 2.59
C GLU A 1 19.74 0.27 2.55
N LEU A 2 18.82 1.22 2.47
CA LEU A 2 17.41 0.90 2.19
C LEU A 2 17.34 0.52 0.71
N SER A 3 17.24 -0.76 0.44
CA SER A 3 16.92 -1.26 -0.89
C SER A 3 15.41 -1.03 -1.11
N ILE A 4 15.05 -0.02 -1.88
CA ILE A 4 13.66 0.15 -2.32
C ILE A 4 13.46 -0.82 -3.49
N HIS A 5 12.56 -1.78 -3.30
CA HIS A 5 12.15 -2.74 -4.32
C HIS A 5 11.21 -2.09 -5.35
N ALA A 6 11.65 -0.99 -5.97
CA ALA A 6 10.82 -0.24 -6.90
C ALA A 6 11.63 0.33 -8.07
N ASN A 7 10.98 0.51 -9.22
CA ASN A 7 11.54 1.21 -10.37
C ASN A 7 11.38 2.72 -10.17
N VAL A 8 12.27 3.30 -9.37
CA VAL A 8 12.19 4.68 -8.89
C VAL A 8 12.44 5.72 -10.00
N ASP A 9 13.26 5.36 -10.98
CA ASP A 9 13.75 6.28 -12.01
C ASP A 9 13.44 5.81 -13.44
N GLY A 10 12.57 4.81 -13.59
CA GLY A 10 12.13 4.30 -14.89
C GLY A 10 13.23 3.64 -15.74
N ARG A 11 14.38 3.27 -15.13
CA ARG A 11 15.54 2.76 -15.89
C ARG A 11 15.43 1.31 -16.29
N LEU A 12 14.58 0.53 -15.66
CA LEU A 12 14.37 -0.86 -16.00
C LEU A 12 13.33 -0.96 -17.12
N ALA A 13 13.76 -1.39 -18.30
CA ALA A 13 12.98 -1.34 -19.55
C ALA A 13 11.65 -2.13 -19.51
N ASP A 14 11.55 -3.16 -18.65
CA ASP A 14 10.36 -3.99 -18.51
C ASP A 14 9.35 -3.43 -17.49
N PHE A 15 9.67 -2.32 -16.84
CA PHE A 15 8.90 -1.76 -15.73
C PHE A 15 8.57 -0.28 -15.95
N GLU A 16 7.42 0.13 -15.42
CA GLU A 16 7.03 1.55 -15.36
C GLU A 16 7.57 2.20 -14.08
N GLU A 17 7.64 3.53 -14.08
CA GLU A 17 8.00 4.29 -12.89
C GLU A 17 6.97 4.05 -11.77
N GLY A 18 7.47 3.81 -10.56
CA GLY A 18 6.63 3.47 -9.41
C GLY A 18 6.22 2.00 -9.31
N ASP A 19 6.64 1.14 -10.26
CA ASP A 19 6.46 -0.30 -10.11
C ASP A 19 7.24 -0.82 -8.91
N PHE A 20 6.62 -1.75 -8.18
CA PHE A 20 7.15 -2.35 -6.96
C PHE A 20 7.15 -3.87 -7.08
N TRP A 21 8.09 -4.54 -6.42
CA TRP A 21 8.18 -6.00 -6.40
C TRP A 21 8.56 -6.54 -5.03
N GLU A 22 8.11 -7.77 -4.73
CA GLU A 22 8.32 -8.42 -3.43
C GLU A 22 9.75 -8.88 -3.22
N PHE A 23 10.40 -9.39 -4.26
CA PHE A 23 11.66 -10.09 -4.13
C PHE A 23 12.71 -9.57 -5.10
N VAL A 24 13.95 -9.57 -4.65
CA VAL A 24 15.14 -9.32 -5.46
C VAL A 24 16.02 -10.59 -5.53
N GLY A 25 16.66 -10.78 -6.65
CA GLY A 25 17.71 -11.80 -6.82
C GLY A 25 19.05 -11.37 -6.20
N ASP A 26 20.02 -12.25 -6.25
CA ASP A 26 21.38 -11.99 -5.76
C ASP A 26 22.10 -10.87 -6.54
N ASP A 27 21.61 -10.54 -7.73
CA ASP A 27 22.05 -9.43 -8.59
C ASP A 27 21.38 -8.08 -8.27
N ASN A 28 20.53 -8.02 -7.24
CA ASN A 28 19.68 -6.90 -6.87
C ASN A 28 18.64 -6.51 -7.94
N MET A 29 18.36 -7.38 -8.89
CA MET A 29 17.30 -7.21 -9.88
C MET A 29 15.99 -7.85 -9.39
N PRO A 30 14.80 -7.40 -9.92
CA PRO A 30 13.54 -8.05 -9.59
C PRO A 30 13.59 -9.56 -9.86
N LEU A 31 13.26 -10.35 -8.84
CA LEU A 31 13.25 -11.81 -8.98
C LEU A 31 12.12 -12.24 -9.92
N ARG A 32 12.50 -12.92 -11.03
CA ARG A 32 11.52 -13.53 -11.92
C ARG A 32 11.19 -14.94 -11.46
N LEU A 33 9.91 -15.25 -11.42
CA LEU A 33 9.43 -16.61 -11.18
C LEU A 33 9.69 -17.51 -12.43
N GLU A 34 9.45 -18.82 -12.30
CA GLU A 34 9.71 -19.79 -13.38
C GLU A 34 8.96 -19.48 -14.68
N ASP A 35 7.79 -18.86 -14.60
CA ASP A 35 6.98 -18.42 -15.74
C ASP A 35 7.36 -17.04 -16.28
N GLY A 36 8.40 -16.42 -15.73
CA GLY A 36 8.89 -15.09 -16.12
C GLY A 36 8.17 -13.92 -15.45
N SER A 37 7.14 -14.16 -14.66
CA SER A 37 6.42 -13.12 -13.93
C SER A 37 7.28 -12.51 -12.82
N VAL A 38 6.98 -11.28 -12.43
CA VAL A 38 7.56 -10.60 -11.27
C VAL A 38 6.44 -10.25 -10.29
N LEU A 39 6.52 -10.84 -9.12
CA LEU A 39 5.49 -10.72 -8.10
C LEU A 39 5.52 -9.36 -7.40
N CYS A 40 4.35 -8.74 -7.31
CA CYS A 40 4.03 -7.67 -6.37
C CYS A 40 2.83 -8.09 -5.51
N ASP A 41 2.90 -7.90 -4.20
CA ASP A 41 1.72 -7.76 -3.35
C ASP A 41 1.37 -6.27 -3.27
N PRO A 42 0.31 -5.80 -3.95
CA PRO A 42 -0.03 -4.39 -3.93
C PRO A 42 -0.32 -3.87 -2.51
N GLY A 43 -0.87 -4.69 -1.62
CA GLY A 43 -1.10 -4.35 -0.23
C GLY A 43 0.21 -4.03 0.51
N HIS A 44 1.25 -4.86 0.36
CA HIS A 44 2.56 -4.62 0.97
C HIS A 44 3.24 -3.36 0.42
N ALA A 45 3.17 -3.14 -0.89
CA ALA A 45 3.74 -1.95 -1.50
C ALA A 45 3.07 -0.66 -1.00
N LEU A 46 1.73 -0.69 -0.85
CA LEU A 46 0.97 0.43 -0.31
C LEU A 46 1.23 0.64 1.19
N GLU A 47 1.32 -0.42 1.99
CA GLU A 47 1.75 -0.37 3.39
C GLU A 47 3.14 0.23 3.53
N PHE A 48 4.09 -0.20 2.69
CA PHE A 48 5.46 0.31 2.68
C PHE A 48 5.51 1.83 2.56
N VAL A 49 4.70 2.43 1.68
CA VAL A 49 4.64 3.89 1.51
C VAL A 49 4.29 4.59 2.83
N GLY A 50 3.27 4.09 3.53
CA GLY A 50 2.85 4.67 4.82
C GLY A 50 3.93 4.51 5.89
N LEU A 51 4.54 3.35 6.00
CA LEU A 51 5.63 3.10 6.96
C LEU A 51 6.86 3.95 6.66
N ALA A 52 7.21 4.15 5.39
CA ALA A 52 8.33 5.00 4.98
C ALA A 52 8.10 6.48 5.37
N TYR A 53 6.89 7.01 5.17
CA TYR A 53 6.54 8.35 5.64
C TYR A 53 6.56 8.46 7.17
N LYS A 54 6.03 7.48 7.89
CA LYS A 54 6.14 7.45 9.38
C LYS A 54 7.59 7.49 9.83
N PHE A 55 8.44 6.69 9.21
CA PHE A 55 9.86 6.67 9.52
C PHE A 55 10.52 8.04 9.24
N LEU A 56 10.24 8.67 8.10
CA LEU A 56 10.76 9.99 7.75
C LEU A 56 10.33 11.05 8.78
N ARG A 57 9.05 11.05 9.18
CA ARG A 57 8.53 11.97 10.21
C ARG A 57 9.20 11.74 11.56
N ALA A 58 9.36 10.49 11.97
CA ALA A 58 10.06 10.14 13.21
C ALA A 58 11.53 10.61 13.17
N ALA A 59 12.21 10.44 12.03
CA ALA A 59 13.58 10.90 11.86
C ALA A 59 13.72 12.43 11.94
N ARG A 60 12.75 13.18 11.39
CA ARG A 60 12.73 14.66 11.51
C ARG A 60 12.55 15.15 12.95
N ASN A 61 11.82 14.37 13.77
CA ASN A 61 11.60 14.68 15.19
C ASN A 61 12.71 14.17 16.11
N ALA A 62 13.64 13.37 15.60
CA ALA A 62 14.80 12.87 16.31
C ALA A 62 16.03 13.76 16.07
N GLU A 63 17.03 13.68 16.97
CA GLU A 63 18.31 14.35 16.77
C GLU A 63 19.19 13.61 15.74
N VAL A 64 18.74 13.61 14.48
CA VAL A 64 19.46 13.03 13.34
C VAL A 64 20.22 14.13 12.62
N ASP A 65 21.43 13.87 12.13
CA ASP A 65 22.21 14.85 11.39
C ASP A 65 21.58 15.23 10.05
N ALA A 66 21.87 16.45 9.57
CA ALA A 66 21.27 17.01 8.37
C ALA A 66 21.52 16.19 7.10
N LEU A 67 22.68 15.54 6.97
CA LEU A 67 23.00 14.71 5.81
C LEU A 67 22.14 13.45 5.78
N THR A 68 21.90 12.85 6.93
CA THR A 68 21.00 11.70 7.08
C THR A 68 19.55 12.08 6.71
N LEU A 69 19.06 13.24 7.19
CA LEU A 69 17.72 13.73 6.84
C LEU A 69 17.58 14.02 5.34
N GLU A 70 18.60 14.60 4.72
CA GLU A 70 18.62 14.83 3.27
C GLU A 70 18.52 13.51 2.50
N ARG A 71 19.33 12.51 2.86
CA ARG A 71 19.28 11.17 2.24
C ARG A 71 17.93 10.49 2.39
N LEU A 72 17.31 10.59 3.56
CA LEU A 72 15.98 10.04 3.80
C LEU A 72 14.92 10.77 2.98
N SER A 73 15.01 12.09 2.87
CA SER A 73 14.10 12.88 2.04
C SER A 73 14.23 12.54 0.55
N CYS A 74 15.46 12.38 0.05
CA CYS A 74 15.70 11.90 -1.31
C CYS A 74 15.13 10.48 -1.53
N ALA A 75 15.30 9.58 -0.57
CA ALA A 75 14.75 8.22 -0.66
C ALA A 75 13.21 8.19 -0.61
N ALA A 76 12.58 9.20 0.00
CA ALA A 76 11.13 9.32 0.08
C ALA A 76 10.50 9.98 -1.16
N ALA A 77 11.29 10.65 -2.01
CA ALA A 77 10.79 11.36 -3.18
C ALA A 77 9.91 10.50 -4.14
N PRO A 78 10.20 9.21 -4.39
CA PRO A 78 9.38 8.36 -5.26
C PRO A 78 8.09 7.83 -4.62
N LEU A 79 7.88 7.99 -3.33
CA LEU A 79 6.74 7.39 -2.62
C LEU A 79 5.36 7.78 -3.20
N PRO A 80 5.11 9.05 -3.61
CA PRO A 80 3.84 9.41 -4.26
C PRO A 80 3.60 8.63 -5.55
N THR A 81 4.63 8.47 -6.38
CA THR A 81 4.55 7.74 -7.65
C THR A 81 4.27 6.26 -7.40
N ILE A 82 4.95 5.64 -6.42
CA ILE A 82 4.70 4.25 -6.03
C ILE A 82 3.25 4.09 -5.54
N LEU A 83 2.78 4.98 -4.66
CA LEU A 83 1.39 4.95 -4.16
C LEU A 83 0.37 4.96 -5.31
N GLN A 84 0.51 5.92 -6.21
CA GLN A 84 -0.44 6.10 -7.32
C GLN A 84 -0.38 4.92 -8.31
N GLN A 85 0.81 4.48 -8.67
CA GLN A 85 1.03 3.38 -9.61
C GLN A 85 0.47 2.07 -9.06
N ILE A 86 0.84 1.71 -7.84
CA ILE A 86 0.41 0.44 -7.25
C ILE A 86 -1.09 0.45 -6.95
N PHE A 87 -1.64 1.57 -6.49
CA PHE A 87 -3.09 1.68 -6.32
C PHE A 87 -3.82 1.50 -7.65
N ARG A 88 -3.38 2.14 -8.71
CA ARG A 88 -3.96 2.00 -10.05
C ARG A 88 -3.96 0.55 -10.55
N LEU A 89 -2.91 -0.22 -10.27
CA LEU A 89 -2.76 -1.61 -10.69
C LEU A 89 -3.54 -2.59 -9.80
N GLY A 90 -3.52 -2.36 -8.49
CA GLY A 90 -4.02 -3.31 -7.49
C GLY A 90 -5.48 -3.12 -7.12
N PHE A 91 -6.01 -1.89 -7.16
CA PHE A 91 -7.36 -1.61 -6.71
C PHE A 91 -8.42 -2.11 -7.70
N GLN A 92 -9.36 -2.89 -7.20
CA GLN A 92 -10.51 -3.39 -7.93
C GLN A 92 -11.74 -2.57 -7.51
N PRO A 93 -12.32 -1.73 -8.37
CA PRO A 93 -13.41 -0.84 -7.98
C PRO A 93 -14.72 -1.58 -7.67
N HIS A 94 -14.87 -2.80 -8.13
CA HIS A 94 -16.01 -3.67 -7.87
C HIS A 94 -15.52 -5.07 -7.49
N PRO A 95 -15.87 -5.56 -6.31
CA PRO A 95 -16.71 -4.96 -5.23
C PRO A 95 -16.02 -3.83 -4.45
N GLY A 96 -14.75 -3.60 -4.61
CA GLY A 96 -13.92 -2.65 -3.90
C GLY A 96 -12.90 -3.37 -2.98
N GLY A 97 -11.61 -3.21 -3.30
CA GLY A 97 -10.53 -3.84 -2.57
C GLY A 97 -9.23 -3.88 -3.35
N ILE A 98 -8.17 -4.36 -2.74
CA ILE A 98 -6.83 -4.44 -3.34
C ILE A 98 -6.50 -5.91 -3.55
N CYS A 99 -6.18 -6.29 -4.79
CA CYS A 99 -5.85 -7.67 -5.14
C CYS A 99 -4.59 -8.14 -4.40
N LYS A 100 -4.56 -9.45 -4.06
CA LYS A 100 -3.48 -10.04 -3.26
C LYS A 100 -2.15 -10.14 -4.01
N ALA A 101 -2.18 -10.36 -5.32
CA ALA A 101 -0.96 -10.50 -6.09
C ALA A 101 -1.12 -10.01 -7.52
N TYR A 102 -0.07 -9.37 -8.04
CA TYR A 102 -0.01 -8.79 -9.37
C TYR A 102 1.31 -9.16 -10.07
N ASP A 103 1.24 -9.45 -11.36
CA ASP A 103 2.42 -9.66 -12.21
C ASP A 103 2.84 -8.33 -12.83
N MET A 104 3.99 -7.81 -12.40
CA MET A 104 4.49 -6.52 -12.86
C MET A 104 4.99 -6.52 -14.30
N VAL A 105 5.33 -7.68 -14.86
CA VAL A 105 5.73 -7.83 -16.26
C VAL A 105 4.52 -8.08 -17.15
N GLY A 106 3.67 -9.04 -16.77
CA GLY A 106 2.47 -9.40 -17.53
C GLY A 106 1.31 -8.41 -17.40
N ARG A 107 1.43 -7.41 -16.51
CA ARG A 107 0.42 -6.35 -16.26
C ARG A 107 -0.96 -6.91 -15.96
N ARG A 108 -1.04 -7.92 -15.10
CA ARG A 108 -2.28 -8.60 -14.75
C ARG A 108 -2.26 -9.10 -13.30
N PRO A 109 -3.44 -9.18 -12.65
CA PRO A 109 -3.53 -9.87 -11.37
C PRO A 109 -3.13 -11.34 -11.50
N LEU A 110 -2.35 -11.83 -10.55
CA LEU A 110 -2.06 -13.26 -10.33
C LEU A 110 -3.02 -13.87 -9.33
N HIS A 111 -3.49 -13.08 -8.36
CA HIS A 111 -4.46 -13.50 -7.36
C HIS A 111 -5.41 -12.35 -7.06
N THR A 112 -6.69 -12.55 -7.38
CA THR A 112 -7.71 -11.50 -7.34
C THR A 112 -8.42 -11.36 -5.99
N ASP A 113 -8.21 -12.27 -5.04
CA ASP A 113 -8.75 -12.13 -3.69
C ASP A 113 -8.22 -10.87 -3.02
N MET A 114 -9.05 -10.21 -2.25
CA MET A 114 -8.79 -8.89 -1.69
C MET A 114 -8.83 -8.95 -0.16
N PRO A 115 -7.66 -9.03 0.50
CA PRO A 115 -7.59 -9.02 1.95
C PRO A 115 -7.91 -7.62 2.50
N TRP A 116 -8.72 -7.57 3.56
CA TRP A 116 -9.22 -6.35 4.18
C TRP A 116 -8.13 -5.40 4.69
N TRP A 117 -7.03 -5.95 5.21
CA TRP A 117 -5.97 -5.20 5.88
C TRP A 117 -5.26 -4.20 4.96
N SER A 118 -5.25 -4.45 3.67
CA SER A 118 -4.63 -3.57 2.68
C SER A 118 -5.33 -2.21 2.55
N LEU A 119 -6.64 -2.15 2.83
CA LEU A 119 -7.42 -0.91 2.73
C LEU A 119 -7.03 0.11 3.82
N PRO A 120 -7.07 -0.20 5.15
CA PRO A 120 -6.62 0.74 6.17
C PRO A 120 -5.15 1.14 6.04
N GLU A 121 -4.27 0.23 5.59
CA GLU A 121 -2.88 0.54 5.28
C GLU A 121 -2.77 1.57 4.15
N THR A 122 -3.55 1.41 3.09
CA THR A 122 -3.60 2.36 1.98
C THR A 122 -4.19 3.71 2.39
N ILE A 123 -5.21 3.73 3.25
CA ILE A 123 -5.77 4.96 3.81
C ILE A 123 -4.69 5.74 4.56
N ARG A 124 -3.91 5.07 5.44
CA ARG A 124 -2.77 5.68 6.14
C ARG A 124 -1.75 6.25 5.17
N SER A 125 -1.38 5.46 4.16
CA SER A 125 -0.38 5.86 3.16
C SER A 125 -0.83 7.08 2.36
N ALA A 126 -2.09 7.10 1.93
CA ALA A 126 -2.66 8.23 1.21
C ALA A 126 -2.74 9.49 2.08
N ALA A 127 -3.12 9.35 3.36
CA ALA A 127 -3.19 10.48 4.29
C ALA A 127 -1.81 11.09 4.56
N LEU A 128 -0.81 10.25 4.80
CA LEU A 128 0.58 10.70 5.02
C LEU A 128 1.17 11.33 3.76
N CYS A 129 0.98 10.72 2.60
CA CYS A 129 1.41 11.29 1.32
C CYS A 129 0.77 12.65 1.05
N TRP A 130 -0.53 12.78 1.31
CA TRP A 130 -1.25 14.06 1.21
C TRP A 130 -0.65 15.14 2.11
N GLN A 131 -0.32 14.80 3.34
CA GLN A 131 0.27 15.72 4.32
C GLN A 131 1.68 16.17 3.93
N GLU A 132 2.48 15.25 3.37
CA GLU A 132 3.89 15.46 3.04
C GLU A 132 4.11 16.11 1.66
N SER A 133 3.08 16.16 0.81
CA SER A 133 3.19 16.71 -0.54
C SER A 133 2.69 18.15 -0.63
N ASP A 134 3.47 19.01 -1.28
CA ASP A 134 3.05 20.35 -1.69
C ASP A 134 2.43 20.38 -3.10
N ASP A 135 2.51 19.29 -3.85
CA ASP A 135 1.94 19.16 -5.19
C ASP A 135 0.42 18.94 -5.11
N ALA A 136 -0.34 19.83 -5.75
CA ALA A 136 -1.80 19.83 -5.71
C ALA A 136 -2.40 18.59 -6.40
N ASP A 137 -1.79 18.09 -7.47
CA ASP A 137 -2.27 16.93 -8.22
C ASP A 137 -2.02 15.64 -7.43
N VAL A 138 -0.85 15.53 -6.78
CA VAL A 138 -0.56 14.44 -5.84
C VAL A 138 -1.56 14.45 -4.69
N ARG A 139 -1.81 15.60 -4.06
CA ARG A 139 -2.78 15.72 -2.97
C ARG A 139 -4.18 15.34 -3.40
N GLN A 140 -4.62 15.77 -4.59
CA GLN A 140 -5.93 15.41 -5.12
C GLN A 140 -6.04 13.90 -5.37
N SER A 141 -4.99 13.29 -5.90
CA SER A 141 -4.92 11.84 -6.11
C SER A 141 -5.00 11.08 -4.78
N CYS A 142 -4.24 11.52 -3.77
CA CYS A 142 -4.29 10.92 -2.42
C CYS A 142 -5.70 10.95 -1.80
N LEU A 143 -6.43 12.07 -1.95
CA LEU A 143 -7.82 12.16 -1.48
C LEU A 143 -8.74 11.18 -2.23
N GLY A 144 -8.51 10.97 -3.53
CA GLY A 144 -9.23 9.97 -4.31
C GLY A 144 -8.97 8.55 -3.80
N ILE A 145 -7.70 8.19 -3.61
CA ILE A 145 -7.27 6.90 -3.09
C ILE A 145 -7.88 6.65 -1.69
N TRP A 146 -7.79 7.63 -0.80
CA TRP A 146 -8.38 7.54 0.54
C TRP A 146 -9.89 7.28 0.48
N ARG A 147 -10.62 8.11 -0.29
CA ARG A 147 -12.08 7.97 -0.45
C ARG A 147 -12.45 6.57 -0.94
N ASP A 148 -11.76 6.07 -1.97
CA ASP A 148 -12.10 4.80 -2.59
C ASP A 148 -11.81 3.63 -1.64
N CYS A 149 -10.68 3.64 -0.91
CA CYS A 149 -10.38 2.65 0.12
C CYS A 149 -11.33 2.73 1.31
N HIS A 150 -11.67 3.94 1.77
CA HIS A 150 -12.59 4.14 2.89
C HIS A 150 -13.98 3.59 2.56
N ASN A 151 -14.53 3.97 1.41
CA ASN A 151 -15.83 3.49 0.98
C ASN A 151 -15.84 1.97 0.81
N ALA A 152 -14.84 1.40 0.14
CA ALA A 152 -14.70 -0.04 -0.03
C ALA A 152 -14.68 -0.76 1.34
N PHE A 153 -13.90 -0.25 2.29
CA PHE A 153 -13.79 -0.85 3.63
C PHE A 153 -15.12 -0.81 4.38
N VAL A 154 -15.76 0.36 4.44
CA VAL A 154 -17.02 0.53 5.18
C VAL A 154 -18.17 -0.24 4.56
N GLU A 155 -18.29 -0.24 3.24
CA GLU A 155 -19.42 -0.84 2.54
C GLU A 155 -19.33 -2.36 2.41
N ASN A 156 -18.11 -2.89 2.25
CA ASN A 156 -17.94 -4.30 1.88
C ASN A 156 -17.33 -5.19 2.96
N TYR A 157 -16.54 -4.63 3.88
CA TYR A 157 -15.81 -5.45 4.86
C TYR A 157 -16.36 -5.37 6.28
N LEU A 158 -16.82 -4.19 6.72
CA LEU A 158 -17.37 -4.07 8.09
C LEU A 158 -18.68 -4.84 8.24
N ARG A 159 -18.80 -5.52 9.39
CA ARG A 159 -20.01 -6.30 9.76
C ARG A 159 -20.38 -6.05 11.23
N PRO A 160 -20.73 -4.82 11.58
CA PRO A 160 -21.07 -4.48 12.96
C PRO A 160 -22.31 -5.23 13.48
N GLU A 161 -23.22 -5.62 12.58
CA GLU A 161 -24.45 -6.35 12.90
C GLU A 161 -24.19 -7.77 13.45
N ILE A 162 -23.02 -8.33 13.20
CA ILE A 162 -22.58 -9.64 13.74
C ILE A 162 -21.35 -9.51 14.63
N HIS A 163 -21.06 -8.30 15.10
CA HIS A 163 -19.90 -7.99 15.94
C HIS A 163 -18.53 -8.38 15.34
N LEU A 164 -18.44 -8.41 14.02
CA LEU A 164 -17.21 -8.66 13.30
C LEU A 164 -16.64 -7.33 12.81
N MET A 165 -15.35 -7.06 13.12
CA MET A 165 -14.69 -5.85 12.68
C MET A 165 -14.58 -5.81 11.16
N ALA A 166 -14.09 -6.90 10.55
CA ALA A 166 -13.99 -6.99 9.11
C ALA A 166 -14.08 -8.45 8.62
N ILE A 167 -14.63 -8.61 7.42
CA ILE A 167 -14.44 -9.83 6.63
C ILE A 167 -12.96 -9.90 6.25
N GLN A 168 -12.31 -11.06 6.43
CA GLN A 168 -10.88 -11.21 6.19
C GLN A 168 -10.49 -11.03 4.73
N THR A 169 -11.24 -11.64 3.82
CA THR A 169 -10.93 -11.59 2.40
C THR A 169 -12.20 -11.71 1.57
N LEU A 170 -12.33 -10.85 0.57
CA LEU A 170 -13.36 -10.96 -0.46
C LEU A 170 -12.77 -11.50 -1.76
N THR A 171 -13.57 -12.25 -2.50
CA THR A 171 -13.29 -12.60 -3.89
C THR A 171 -13.61 -11.44 -4.82
N ILE A 172 -13.21 -11.52 -6.07
CA ILE A 172 -13.55 -10.51 -7.10
C ILE A 172 -15.06 -10.42 -7.36
N GLU A 173 -15.82 -11.47 -7.05
CA GLU A 173 -17.29 -11.48 -7.11
C GLU A 173 -17.97 -10.87 -5.88
N GLY A 174 -17.19 -10.39 -4.90
CA GLY A 174 -17.71 -9.79 -3.67
C GLY A 174 -18.22 -10.81 -2.64
N THR A 175 -17.84 -12.07 -2.77
CA THR A 175 -18.17 -13.11 -1.77
C THR A 175 -17.02 -13.32 -0.80
N VAL A 176 -17.31 -13.86 0.38
CA VAL A 176 -16.26 -14.19 1.36
C VAL A 176 -15.39 -15.32 0.81
N SER A 177 -14.09 -15.08 0.73
CA SER A 177 -13.13 -16.11 0.30
C SER A 177 -12.96 -17.16 1.39
N PRO A 178 -13.09 -18.47 1.06
CA PRO A 178 -12.84 -19.54 2.01
C PRO A 178 -11.33 -19.82 2.24
N ALA A 179 -10.46 -19.23 1.44
CA ALA A 179 -9.02 -19.50 1.46
C ALA A 179 -8.34 -18.98 2.73
N ILE A 180 -8.85 -17.85 3.28
CA ILE A 180 -8.38 -17.29 4.53
C ILE A 180 -9.59 -17.14 5.44
N PRO A 181 -9.81 -18.08 6.39
CA PRO A 181 -10.94 -18.00 7.31
C PRO A 181 -10.86 -16.72 8.14
N ALA A 182 -12.01 -16.06 8.29
CA ALA A 182 -12.15 -14.93 9.20
C ALA A 182 -11.86 -15.38 10.63
N THR A 183 -10.69 -15.04 11.14
CA THR A 183 -10.40 -15.23 12.56
C THR A 183 -10.39 -13.85 13.21
N ALA A 184 -11.18 -13.69 14.27
CA ALA A 184 -11.19 -12.46 15.07
C ALA A 184 -9.78 -12.13 15.63
N ASP A 185 -8.91 -13.13 15.69
CA ASP A 185 -7.56 -13.05 16.24
C ASP A 185 -6.49 -12.75 15.19
N ALA A 186 -6.83 -12.67 13.90
CA ALA A 186 -5.84 -12.52 12.82
C ALA A 186 -5.18 -11.14 12.75
N ASP A 187 -5.85 -10.12 13.28
CA ASP A 187 -5.28 -8.78 13.43
C ASP A 187 -5.79 -8.11 14.71
N PRO A 188 -5.03 -8.16 15.79
CA PRO A 188 -5.39 -7.54 17.06
C PRO A 188 -5.30 -6.01 17.02
N GLY A 189 -5.62 -5.37 15.91
CA GLY A 189 -5.62 -3.93 15.70
C GLY A 189 -4.35 -3.38 15.06
N TYR A 190 -3.43 -4.24 14.59
CA TYR A 190 -2.21 -3.76 13.92
C TYR A 190 -2.54 -2.97 12.66
N HIS A 191 -3.17 -3.59 11.66
CA HIS A 191 -3.44 -2.92 10.39
C HIS A 191 -4.55 -1.88 10.52
N THR A 192 -5.67 -2.19 11.18
CA THR A 192 -6.79 -1.26 11.28
C THR A 192 -6.60 -0.23 12.38
N GLY A 193 -6.36 -0.68 13.61
CA GLY A 193 -6.27 0.21 14.77
C GLY A 193 -5.14 1.20 14.63
N LEU A 194 -3.94 0.71 14.30
CA LEU A 194 -2.76 1.55 14.16
C LEU A 194 -2.87 2.50 12.98
N SER A 195 -3.34 2.02 11.83
CA SER A 195 -3.49 2.86 10.63
C SER A 195 -4.50 3.98 10.83
N LEU A 196 -5.65 3.69 11.46
CA LEU A 196 -6.66 4.71 11.74
C LEU A 196 -6.20 5.70 12.81
N LEU A 197 -5.47 5.26 13.84
CA LEU A 197 -4.90 6.16 14.85
C LEU A 197 -3.87 7.10 14.22
N ASP A 198 -3.01 6.61 13.34
CA ASP A 198 -2.06 7.44 12.61
C ASP A 198 -2.77 8.53 11.80
N VAL A 199 -3.88 8.20 11.12
CA VAL A 199 -4.68 9.17 10.37
C VAL A 199 -5.36 10.18 11.30
N ILE A 200 -5.95 9.74 12.41
CA ILE A 200 -6.58 10.63 13.39
C ILE A 200 -5.55 11.61 13.95
N ASP A 201 -4.37 11.16 14.29
CA ASP A 201 -3.31 12.00 14.86
C ASP A 201 -2.79 13.05 13.87
N LEU A 202 -2.86 12.78 12.55
CA LEU A 202 -2.52 13.77 11.51
C LEU A 202 -3.43 15.02 11.50
N PHE A 203 -4.68 14.90 11.99
CA PHE A 203 -5.69 15.95 11.92
C PHE A 203 -6.11 16.48 13.31
N ARG A 204 -5.33 16.14 14.37
CA ARG A 204 -5.62 16.62 15.74
C ARG A 204 -5.07 18.01 16.05
N ASP A 205 -4.19 18.53 15.23
CA ASP A 205 -3.60 19.86 15.32
C ASP A 205 -4.34 20.82 14.36
#